data_17f38aa2a48330f5d469856497d55b08
#
_entry.id   17f38aa2a48330f5d469856497d55b08
#
_cell.length_a   1.000
_cell.length_b   1.000
_cell.length_c   1.000
_cell.angle_alpha   90.00
_cell.angle_beta   90.00
_cell.angle_gamma   90.00
#
_symmetry.space_group_name_H-M   'P 1'
#
loop_
_entity.id
_entity.type
_entity.pdbx_description
1 polymer ?
#
loop_
_entity_poly.entity_id
_entity_poly.type
_entity_poly.pdbx_seq_one_letter_code
_entity_poly.pdbx_strand_id
1 'polypeptide(L)'
;MNFPMKKILIAAAVLCLVACQDNSAEKQVIQTTQTANATSVNAPSKAPAPAPSPEYPTLTIKTFTGETFDLAKHREQWVVVNFWATWCGPCLKEIPDFNAFAKKRSDVQFIGLAYEEIERADMDAFLKQHPIDYPFAILDVYNPPKDFETPRGLPMTVVIAPGGKVAKTFLGPVDSNALLEVIGAKL
;
A
#
# COMPACT_ATOMS: atom_id res chain seq x y z
N MET A 1 33.54 -36.80 -6.81
CA MET A 1 34.64 -36.09 -6.10
C MET A 1 34.10 -35.71 -4.73
N ASN A 2 34.61 -36.46 -3.71
CA ASN A 2 34.20 -36.28 -2.31
C ASN A 2 35.07 -35.20 -1.66
N PHE A 3 34.44 -34.25 -0.96
CA PHE A 3 35.12 -33.37 -0.02
C PHE A 3 34.63 -33.63 1.42
N PRO A 4 35.55 -33.82 2.38
CA PRO A 4 35.19 -34.27 3.71
C PRO A 4 34.84 -33.15 4.67
N MET A 5 33.93 -33.50 5.58
CA MET A 5 33.56 -32.77 6.79
C MET A 5 34.78 -32.51 7.69
N LYS A 6 34.94 -31.27 8.15
CA LYS A 6 35.76 -30.96 9.32
C LYS A 6 34.88 -30.47 10.47
N LYS A 7 34.77 -31.38 11.46
CA LYS A 7 34.26 -31.07 12.81
C LYS A 7 35.32 -30.28 13.56
N ILE A 8 34.93 -29.14 14.15
CA ILE A 8 35.72 -28.53 15.23
C ILE A 8 34.78 -28.29 16.40
N LEU A 9 35.00 -29.14 17.41
CA LEU A 9 34.54 -28.98 18.78
C LEU A 9 35.54 -28.07 19.51
N ILE A 10 35.08 -27.00 20.15
CA ILE A 10 35.79 -26.39 21.26
C ILE A 10 34.74 -26.05 22.34
N ALA A 11 34.87 -26.82 23.43
CA ALA A 11 34.24 -26.54 24.70
C ALA A 11 35.14 -25.62 25.52
N ALA A 12 34.59 -24.62 26.16
CA ALA A 12 35.18 -24.02 27.34
C ALA A 12 34.09 -23.40 28.20
N ALA A 13 33.85 -24.06 29.31
CA ALA A 13 33.06 -23.60 30.44
C ALA A 13 33.90 -22.63 31.26
N VAL A 14 33.33 -21.49 31.67
CA VAL A 14 33.81 -20.75 32.84
C VAL A 14 32.60 -20.33 33.66
N LEU A 15 32.59 -20.91 34.85
CA LEU A 15 31.72 -20.70 35.98
C LEU A 15 32.29 -19.55 36.82
N CYS A 16 31.52 -18.51 37.14
CA CYS A 16 31.83 -17.62 38.27
C CYS A 16 30.55 -17.29 39.02
N LEU A 17 30.59 -17.76 40.28
CA LEU A 17 29.65 -17.55 41.37
C LEU A 17 29.91 -16.24 42.13
N VAL A 18 28.88 -15.80 42.86
CA VAL A 18 28.90 -15.01 44.14
C VAL A 18 28.99 -13.49 43.93
N ALA A 19 28.15 -12.65 44.51
CA ALA A 19 27.67 -12.59 45.89
C ALA A 19 26.43 -11.70 46.06
N CYS A 20 25.56 -12.11 46.96
CA CYS A 20 24.54 -11.28 47.61
C CYS A 20 25.19 -10.22 48.53
N GLN A 21 24.61 -9.06 48.59
CA GLN A 21 24.68 -8.22 49.77
C GLN A 21 23.36 -7.46 50.02
N ASP A 22 22.64 -7.91 51.04
CA ASP A 22 21.64 -7.19 51.76
C ASP A 22 22.31 -6.01 52.52
N ASN A 23 21.68 -4.85 52.48
CA ASN A 23 21.84 -3.90 53.61
C ASN A 23 20.53 -3.16 53.86
N SER A 24 19.96 -3.47 55.00
CA SER A 24 18.79 -2.84 55.62
C SER A 24 19.14 -1.52 56.29
N ALA A 25 18.13 -0.68 56.33
CA ALA A 25 17.85 0.38 57.33
C ALA A 25 18.65 1.68 57.24
N GLU A 26 17.97 2.81 56.94
CA GLU A 26 17.71 3.81 57.96
C GLU A 26 16.61 4.81 57.51
N LYS A 27 15.68 5.04 58.40
CA LYS A 27 14.64 6.09 58.35
C LYS A 27 15.25 7.45 58.49
N GLN A 28 14.94 8.39 57.58
CA GLN A 28 14.81 9.80 57.97
C GLN A 28 13.69 10.48 57.18
N VAL A 29 12.72 10.93 57.94
CA VAL A 29 11.63 11.81 57.58
C VAL A 29 12.19 13.23 57.49
N ILE A 30 12.13 13.82 56.29
CA ILE A 30 12.16 15.27 56.15
C ILE A 30 11.07 15.64 55.13
N GLN A 31 10.01 16.22 55.66
CA GLN A 31 9.02 16.95 54.84
C GLN A 31 9.67 18.24 54.35
N THR A 32 9.73 18.37 53.06
CA THR A 32 9.89 19.70 52.44
C THR A 32 8.99 19.74 51.19
N THR A 33 8.00 20.60 51.29
CA THR A 33 7.12 21.01 50.20
C THR A 33 7.93 21.56 49.05
N GLN A 34 7.94 20.88 47.92
CA GLN A 34 8.36 21.48 46.65
C GLN A 34 7.35 21.19 45.57
N THR A 35 6.85 22.28 45.06
CA THR A 35 5.99 22.50 43.92
C THR A 35 6.37 21.59 42.75
N ALA A 36 5.46 20.71 42.37
CA ALA A 36 5.60 19.82 41.21
C ALA A 36 5.52 20.64 39.92
N ASN A 37 6.65 20.83 39.28
CA ASN A 37 6.68 21.20 37.87
C ASN A 37 6.66 19.89 37.08
N ALA A 38 5.48 19.46 36.69
CA ALA A 38 5.30 18.29 35.86
C ALA A 38 5.78 18.65 34.45
N THR A 39 7.01 18.28 34.12
CA THR A 39 7.47 18.23 32.73
C THR A 39 6.70 17.11 32.04
N SER A 40 5.70 17.51 31.27
CA SER A 40 4.97 16.63 30.37
C SER A 40 5.97 16.08 29.35
N VAL A 41 6.41 14.84 29.51
CA VAL A 41 7.08 14.08 28.48
C VAL A 41 6.05 13.85 27.38
N ASN A 42 6.19 14.62 26.30
CA ASN A 42 5.45 14.38 25.07
C ASN A 42 5.68 12.94 24.63
N ALA A 43 4.64 12.12 24.77
CA ALA A 43 4.56 10.85 24.05
C ALA A 43 4.68 11.13 22.55
N PRO A 44 5.34 10.26 21.75
CA PRO A 44 5.45 10.48 20.32
C PRO A 44 4.05 10.63 19.73
N SER A 45 3.77 11.82 19.19
CA SER A 45 2.54 12.12 18.50
C SER A 45 2.41 11.13 17.34
N LYS A 46 1.44 10.22 17.46
CA LYS A 46 1.05 9.35 16.34
C LYS A 46 0.70 10.28 15.18
N ALA A 47 1.44 10.15 14.07
CA ALA A 47 1.14 10.91 12.87
C ALA A 47 -0.37 10.83 12.56
N PRO A 48 -1.02 11.94 12.18
CA PRO A 48 -2.43 11.93 11.85
C PRO A 48 -2.70 10.84 10.83
N ALA A 49 -3.73 10.02 11.06
CA ALA A 49 -4.18 9.08 10.04
C ALA A 49 -4.51 9.88 8.76
N PRO A 50 -4.14 9.37 7.56
CA PRO A 50 -4.52 10.04 6.32
C PRO A 50 -6.02 10.28 6.30
N ALA A 51 -6.42 11.44 5.75
CA ALA A 51 -7.83 11.78 5.61
C ALA A 51 -8.54 10.68 4.80
N PRO A 52 -9.76 10.26 5.20
CA PRO A 52 -10.51 9.27 4.43
C PRO A 52 -10.78 9.81 3.02
N SER A 53 -10.70 8.92 2.02
CA SER A 53 -11.09 9.23 0.64
C SER A 53 -12.56 9.63 0.58
N PRO A 54 -12.94 10.58 -0.28
CA PRO A 54 -14.33 10.94 -0.48
C PRO A 54 -15.17 9.73 -0.89
N GLU A 55 -16.40 9.67 -0.41
CA GLU A 55 -17.34 8.62 -0.78
C GLU A 55 -17.65 8.60 -2.29
N TYR A 56 -17.54 9.76 -2.94
CA TYR A 56 -17.78 9.98 -4.37
C TYR A 56 -16.56 10.67 -5.01
N PRO A 57 -15.47 9.95 -5.27
CA PRO A 57 -14.25 10.55 -5.75
C PRO A 57 -14.40 11.14 -7.15
N THR A 58 -13.54 12.10 -7.44
CA THR A 58 -13.32 12.65 -8.77
C THR A 58 -11.93 12.29 -9.26
N LEU A 59 -11.77 12.12 -10.56
CA LEU A 59 -10.49 11.90 -11.20
C LEU A 59 -10.56 12.42 -12.63
N THR A 60 -9.69 13.35 -12.95
CA THR A 60 -9.43 13.78 -14.33
C THR A 60 -7.93 13.74 -14.53
N ILE A 61 -7.46 12.86 -15.42
CA ILE A 61 -6.03 12.62 -15.62
C ILE A 61 -5.73 12.33 -17.09
N LYS A 62 -4.54 12.75 -17.55
CA LYS A 62 -4.04 12.34 -18.87
C LYS A 62 -3.45 10.94 -18.76
N THR A 63 -3.95 10.04 -19.61
CA THR A 63 -3.42 8.70 -19.76
C THR A 63 -2.04 8.70 -20.43
N PHE A 64 -1.36 7.58 -20.36
CA PHE A 64 -0.07 7.38 -21.03
C PHE A 64 -0.14 7.57 -22.55
N THR A 65 -1.29 7.28 -23.18
CA THR A 65 -1.56 7.54 -24.61
C THR A 65 -1.85 9.00 -24.93
N GLY A 66 -2.02 9.86 -23.90
CA GLY A 66 -2.31 11.28 -24.03
C GLY A 66 -3.79 11.64 -24.05
N GLU A 67 -4.68 10.66 -24.00
CA GLU A 67 -6.12 10.85 -23.84
C GLU A 67 -6.45 11.34 -22.43
N THR A 68 -7.60 11.99 -22.26
CA THR A 68 -8.06 12.40 -20.93
C THR A 68 -9.07 11.37 -20.42
N PHE A 69 -8.70 10.70 -19.32
CA PHE A 69 -9.65 9.93 -18.53
C PHE A 69 -10.36 10.86 -17.55
N ASP A 70 -11.68 10.79 -17.53
CA ASP A 70 -12.53 11.59 -16.65
C ASP A 70 -13.57 10.66 -16.00
N LEU A 71 -13.40 10.40 -14.70
CA LEU A 71 -14.28 9.51 -13.94
C LEU A 71 -15.75 9.94 -13.98
N ALA A 72 -16.02 11.23 -14.13
CA ALA A 72 -17.38 11.75 -14.23
C ALA A 72 -18.13 11.24 -15.49
N LYS A 73 -17.40 10.87 -16.54
CA LYS A 73 -17.97 10.31 -17.79
C LYS A 73 -18.32 8.82 -17.69
N HIS A 74 -17.94 8.17 -16.61
CA HIS A 74 -18.14 6.72 -16.39
C HIS A 74 -19.14 6.44 -15.26
N ARG A 75 -20.02 7.39 -14.94
CA ARG A 75 -20.99 7.26 -13.84
C ARG A 75 -22.04 6.16 -14.02
N GLU A 76 -22.23 5.66 -15.23
CA GLU A 76 -23.16 4.57 -15.51
C GLU A 76 -22.50 3.19 -15.50
N GLN A 77 -21.18 3.15 -15.35
CA GLN A 77 -20.38 1.93 -15.35
C GLN A 77 -19.74 1.68 -13.97
N TRP A 78 -19.34 0.45 -13.74
CA TRP A 78 -18.36 0.15 -12.71
C TRP A 78 -17.00 0.68 -13.15
N VAL A 79 -16.23 1.23 -12.21
CA VAL A 79 -14.86 1.66 -12.48
C VAL A 79 -13.91 1.02 -11.49
N VAL A 80 -12.85 0.41 -12.02
CA VAL A 80 -11.75 -0.16 -11.23
C VAL A 80 -10.56 0.78 -11.37
N VAL A 81 -10.16 1.41 -10.28
CA VAL A 81 -8.96 2.26 -10.19
C VAL A 81 -7.89 1.45 -9.48
N ASN A 82 -6.82 1.10 -10.21
CA ASN A 82 -5.75 0.27 -9.67
C ASN A 82 -4.44 1.06 -9.56
N PHE A 83 -3.92 1.19 -8.34
CA PHE A 83 -2.61 1.76 -8.06
C PHE A 83 -1.56 0.66 -8.09
N TRP A 84 -0.55 0.83 -8.94
CA TRP A 84 0.48 -0.16 -9.21
C TRP A 84 1.84 0.48 -9.47
N ALA A 85 2.90 -0.31 -9.68
CA ALA A 85 4.20 0.17 -10.11
C ALA A 85 4.96 -0.93 -10.88
N THR A 86 5.92 -0.53 -11.71
CA THR A 86 6.73 -1.47 -12.53
C THR A 86 7.58 -2.41 -11.68
N TRP A 87 8.03 -1.96 -10.52
CA TRP A 87 8.82 -2.73 -9.54
C TRP A 87 7.96 -3.57 -8.58
N CYS A 88 6.64 -3.44 -8.62
CA CYS A 88 5.72 -4.14 -7.72
C CYS A 88 5.40 -5.54 -8.25
N GLY A 89 6.13 -6.54 -7.80
CA GLY A 89 5.94 -7.94 -8.24
C GLY A 89 4.51 -8.48 -8.11
N PRO A 90 3.77 -8.25 -7.01
CA PRO A 90 2.35 -8.61 -6.93
C PRO A 90 1.48 -7.90 -7.96
N CYS A 91 1.74 -6.61 -8.26
CA CYS A 91 0.98 -5.84 -9.26
C CYS A 91 1.13 -6.45 -10.66
N LEU A 92 2.35 -6.89 -11.02
CA LEU A 92 2.60 -7.50 -12.32
C LEU A 92 1.85 -8.82 -12.53
N LYS A 93 1.50 -9.51 -11.44
CA LYS A 93 0.71 -10.74 -11.50
C LYS A 93 -0.77 -10.48 -11.74
N GLU A 94 -1.30 -9.31 -11.35
CA GLU A 94 -2.71 -8.92 -11.57
C GLU A 94 -2.98 -8.44 -12.99
N ILE A 95 -2.00 -7.78 -13.63
CA ILE A 95 -2.19 -7.13 -14.94
C ILE A 95 -2.78 -8.06 -16.00
N PRO A 96 -2.30 -9.30 -16.19
CA PRO A 96 -2.89 -10.21 -17.18
C PRO A 96 -4.36 -10.55 -16.90
N ASP A 97 -4.72 -10.69 -15.62
CA ASP A 97 -6.08 -10.98 -15.18
C ASP A 97 -7.00 -9.78 -15.42
N PHE A 98 -6.52 -8.57 -15.10
CA PHE A 98 -7.25 -7.32 -15.36
C PHE A 98 -7.41 -7.06 -16.86
N ASN A 99 -6.40 -7.33 -17.70
CA ASN A 99 -6.52 -7.28 -19.16
C ASN A 99 -7.64 -8.21 -19.66
N ALA A 100 -7.66 -9.45 -19.17
CA ALA A 100 -8.68 -10.42 -19.54
C ALA A 100 -10.08 -10.02 -19.04
N PHE A 101 -10.17 -9.47 -17.84
CA PHE A 101 -11.43 -9.01 -17.23
C PHE A 101 -12.00 -7.81 -18.01
N ALA A 102 -11.19 -6.79 -18.29
CA ALA A 102 -11.58 -5.60 -19.03
C ALA A 102 -12.12 -5.94 -20.43
N LYS A 103 -11.51 -6.93 -21.11
CA LYS A 103 -11.99 -7.40 -22.42
C LYS A 103 -13.34 -8.11 -22.36
N LYS A 104 -13.64 -8.78 -21.25
CA LYS A 104 -14.90 -9.55 -21.11
C LYS A 104 -16.05 -8.71 -20.56
N ARG A 105 -15.77 -7.62 -19.84
CA ARG A 105 -16.74 -6.82 -19.10
C ARG A 105 -16.80 -5.39 -19.63
N SER A 106 -17.58 -5.19 -20.70
CA SER A 106 -17.79 -3.84 -21.28
C SER A 106 -18.53 -2.86 -20.37
N ASP A 107 -19.13 -3.34 -19.30
CA ASP A 107 -19.79 -2.57 -18.24
C ASP A 107 -18.83 -2.15 -17.12
N VAL A 108 -17.55 -2.54 -17.22
CA VAL A 108 -16.51 -2.19 -16.25
C VAL A 108 -15.39 -1.42 -16.95
N GLN A 109 -15.14 -0.21 -16.50
CA GLN A 109 -14.01 0.60 -16.95
C GLN A 109 -12.83 0.43 -16.03
N PHE A 110 -11.63 0.23 -16.58
CA PHE A 110 -10.38 0.22 -15.81
C PHE A 110 -9.60 1.50 -16.03
N ILE A 111 -8.90 1.93 -14.99
CA ILE A 111 -7.82 2.92 -15.06
C ILE A 111 -6.68 2.50 -14.13
N GLY A 112 -5.50 2.27 -14.70
CA GLY A 112 -4.28 2.05 -13.94
C GLY A 112 -3.61 3.37 -13.57
N LEU A 113 -3.12 3.47 -12.35
CA LEU A 113 -2.39 4.63 -11.86
C LEU A 113 -1.00 4.14 -11.41
N ALA A 114 0.02 4.34 -12.27
CA ALA A 114 1.40 4.00 -11.95
C ALA A 114 1.91 4.98 -10.88
N TYR A 115 2.01 4.50 -9.64
CA TYR A 115 2.41 5.28 -8.47
C TYR A 115 3.93 5.21 -8.29
N GLU A 116 4.64 5.81 -9.21
CA GLU A 116 6.10 5.87 -9.24
C GLU A 116 6.59 7.02 -10.12
N GLU A 117 7.83 7.44 -9.88
CA GLU A 117 8.55 8.29 -10.82
C GLU A 117 9.23 7.39 -11.85
N ILE A 118 8.83 7.49 -13.09
CA ILE A 118 9.39 6.72 -14.20
C ILE A 118 9.41 7.57 -15.48
N GLU A 119 10.51 7.50 -16.19
CA GLU A 119 10.62 8.16 -17.50
C GLU A 119 9.78 7.43 -18.53
N ARG A 120 9.25 8.20 -19.50
CA ARG A 120 8.40 7.64 -20.56
C ARG A 120 9.09 6.50 -21.32
N ALA A 121 10.37 6.64 -21.62
CA ALA A 121 11.12 5.63 -22.36
C ALA A 121 11.25 4.30 -21.59
N ASP A 122 11.39 4.37 -20.26
CA ASP A 122 11.48 3.20 -19.40
C ASP A 122 10.11 2.51 -19.28
N MET A 123 9.03 3.28 -19.19
CA MET A 123 7.66 2.75 -19.26
C MET A 123 7.39 2.08 -20.62
N ASP A 124 7.80 2.69 -21.73
CA ASP A 124 7.67 2.09 -23.07
C ASP A 124 8.46 0.77 -23.18
N ALA A 125 9.63 0.67 -22.54
CA ALA A 125 10.42 -0.56 -22.49
C ALA A 125 9.74 -1.63 -21.61
N PHE A 126 9.18 -1.24 -20.47
CA PHE A 126 8.43 -2.12 -19.58
C PHE A 126 7.20 -2.72 -20.26
N LEU A 127 6.40 -1.91 -20.98
CA LEU A 127 5.18 -2.35 -21.64
C LEU A 127 5.40 -3.41 -22.74
N LYS A 128 6.61 -3.50 -23.29
CA LYS A 128 6.96 -4.56 -24.25
C LYS A 128 6.98 -5.94 -23.61
N GLN A 129 7.26 -6.01 -22.31
CA GLN A 129 7.32 -7.26 -21.54
C GLN A 129 6.05 -7.49 -20.71
N HIS A 130 5.38 -6.41 -20.31
CA HIS A 130 4.19 -6.41 -19.48
C HIS A 130 3.10 -5.55 -20.11
N PRO A 131 2.44 -6.01 -21.18
CA PRO A 131 1.41 -5.24 -21.88
C PRO A 131 0.21 -4.95 -20.97
N ILE A 132 -0.26 -3.70 -21.00
CA ILE A 132 -1.47 -3.25 -20.31
C ILE A 132 -2.48 -2.84 -21.36
N ASP A 133 -3.63 -3.52 -21.40
CA ASP A 133 -4.65 -3.37 -22.46
C ASP A 133 -5.79 -2.43 -22.06
N TYR A 134 -5.70 -1.79 -20.90
CA TYR A 134 -6.64 -0.79 -20.38
C TYR A 134 -5.94 0.56 -20.17
N PRO A 135 -6.67 1.68 -20.12
CA PRO A 135 -6.09 2.99 -19.87
C PRO A 135 -5.28 3.03 -18.58
N PHE A 136 -4.12 3.66 -18.62
CA PHE A 136 -3.33 3.95 -17.42
C PHE A 136 -2.63 5.31 -17.52
N ALA A 137 -2.22 5.85 -16.38
CA ALA A 137 -1.47 7.10 -16.28
C ALA A 137 -0.28 6.91 -15.34
N ILE A 138 0.81 7.64 -15.58
CA ILE A 138 1.89 7.82 -14.61
C ILE A 138 1.50 8.96 -13.69
N LEU A 139 1.52 8.72 -12.38
CA LEU A 139 1.17 9.72 -11.39
C LEU A 139 2.36 10.61 -11.03
N ASP A 140 2.07 11.88 -10.79
CA ASP A 140 2.95 12.70 -9.97
C ASP A 140 2.79 12.28 -8.50
N VAL A 141 3.78 11.57 -7.98
CA VAL A 141 3.76 11.02 -6.61
C VAL A 141 3.79 12.11 -5.53
N TYR A 142 4.21 13.32 -5.89
CA TYR A 142 4.23 14.49 -5.00
C TYR A 142 2.90 15.26 -5.01
N ASN A 143 2.05 15.00 -6.01
CA ASN A 143 0.73 15.61 -6.13
C ASN A 143 -0.32 14.57 -6.58
N PRO A 144 -0.53 13.51 -5.78
CA PRO A 144 -1.47 12.46 -6.12
C PRO A 144 -2.92 12.97 -6.15
N PRO A 145 -3.84 12.24 -6.80
CA PRO A 145 -5.25 12.59 -6.83
C PRO A 145 -5.84 12.74 -5.42
N LYS A 146 -6.37 13.92 -5.09
CA LYS A 146 -6.77 14.32 -3.73
C LYS A 146 -7.94 13.51 -3.17
N ASP A 147 -8.79 12.99 -4.05
CA ASP A 147 -9.99 12.25 -3.68
C ASP A 147 -9.72 10.75 -3.45
N PHE A 148 -8.47 10.33 -3.60
CA PHE A 148 -8.05 8.97 -3.31
C PHE A 148 -7.06 8.95 -2.14
N GLU A 149 -7.21 7.96 -1.28
CA GLU A 149 -6.22 7.73 -0.23
C GLU A 149 -4.86 7.41 -0.88
N THR A 150 -3.80 8.03 -0.38
CA THR A 150 -2.43 7.67 -0.80
C THR A 150 -2.17 6.21 -0.47
N PRO A 151 -1.74 5.38 -1.45
CA PRO A 151 -1.50 3.98 -1.20
C PRO A 151 -0.49 3.75 -0.07
N ARG A 152 -0.88 2.98 0.95
CA ARG A 152 0.02 2.55 2.04
C ARG A 152 0.87 1.34 1.63
N GLY A 153 0.59 0.77 0.48
CA GLY A 153 1.26 -0.35 -0.15
C GLY A 153 0.64 -0.62 -1.52
N LEU A 154 1.37 -1.34 -2.36
CA LEU A 154 0.92 -1.71 -3.70
C LEU A 154 0.80 -3.23 -3.82
N PRO A 155 -0.19 -3.70 -4.61
CA PRO A 155 -1.23 -2.93 -5.28
C PRO A 155 -2.30 -2.41 -4.32
N MET A 156 -2.99 -1.33 -4.72
CA MET A 156 -4.23 -0.88 -4.09
C MET A 156 -5.30 -0.71 -5.17
N THR A 157 -6.47 -1.30 -4.96
CA THR A 157 -7.56 -1.26 -5.96
C THR A 157 -8.82 -0.67 -5.34
N VAL A 158 -9.35 0.37 -5.96
CA VAL A 158 -10.60 1.01 -5.57
C VAL A 158 -11.67 0.67 -6.60
N VAL A 159 -12.75 0.03 -6.15
CA VAL A 159 -13.90 -0.30 -7.00
C VAL A 159 -15.00 0.72 -6.76
N ILE A 160 -15.44 1.37 -7.83
CA ILE A 160 -16.46 2.43 -7.81
C ILE A 160 -17.69 1.92 -8.53
N ALA A 161 -18.82 1.98 -7.86
CA ALA A 161 -20.12 1.55 -8.40
C ALA A 161 -20.70 2.58 -9.39
N PRO A 162 -21.64 2.17 -10.25
CA PRO A 162 -22.49 3.11 -10.97
C PRO A 162 -23.09 4.15 -10.01
N GLY A 163 -23.16 5.41 -10.45
CA GLY A 163 -23.44 6.55 -9.59
C GLY A 163 -22.19 7.17 -8.97
N GLY A 164 -21.04 6.48 -9.02
CA GLY A 164 -19.74 6.99 -8.62
C GLY A 164 -19.38 6.83 -7.15
N LYS A 165 -20.14 6.04 -6.41
CA LYS A 165 -19.85 5.71 -5.00
C LYS A 165 -18.73 4.68 -4.91
N VAL A 166 -17.78 4.87 -4.01
CA VAL A 166 -16.79 3.82 -3.67
C VAL A 166 -17.52 2.64 -3.04
N ALA A 167 -17.47 1.48 -3.71
CA ALA A 167 -18.04 0.23 -3.25
C ALA A 167 -17.08 -0.56 -2.37
N LYS A 168 -15.79 -0.60 -2.76
CA LYS A 168 -14.76 -1.36 -2.06
C LYS A 168 -13.37 -0.81 -2.33
N THR A 169 -12.52 -0.85 -1.33
CA THR A 169 -11.06 -0.65 -1.48
C THR A 169 -10.35 -1.92 -1.03
N PHE A 170 -9.45 -2.42 -1.86
CA PHE A 170 -8.57 -3.53 -1.57
C PHE A 170 -7.14 -3.00 -1.38
N LEU A 171 -6.46 -3.49 -0.37
CA LEU A 171 -5.02 -3.30 -0.18
C LEU A 171 -4.36 -4.68 -0.30
N GLY A 172 -3.48 -4.81 -1.28
CA GLY A 172 -2.90 -6.08 -1.68
C GLY A 172 -3.51 -6.64 -2.97
N PRO A 173 -3.01 -7.81 -3.43
CA PRO A 173 -3.41 -8.41 -4.70
C PRO A 173 -4.90 -8.73 -4.78
N VAL A 174 -5.48 -8.48 -5.96
CA VAL A 174 -6.90 -8.74 -6.29
C VAL A 174 -6.96 -9.55 -7.58
N ASP A 175 -7.80 -10.56 -7.61
CA ASP A 175 -8.10 -11.34 -8.81
C ASP A 175 -9.51 -11.05 -9.36
N SER A 176 -9.82 -11.62 -10.52
CA SER A 176 -11.15 -11.50 -11.14
C SER A 176 -12.28 -11.97 -10.23
N ASN A 177 -12.06 -12.98 -9.37
CA ASN A 177 -13.11 -13.50 -8.49
C ASN A 177 -13.44 -12.47 -7.41
N ALA A 178 -12.43 -11.86 -6.80
CA ALA A 178 -12.64 -10.81 -5.81
C ALA A 178 -13.34 -9.57 -6.41
N LEU A 179 -13.04 -9.22 -7.66
CA LEU A 179 -13.79 -8.18 -8.38
C LEU A 179 -15.24 -8.59 -8.62
N LEU A 180 -15.50 -9.84 -9.04
CA LEU A 180 -16.85 -10.34 -9.28
C LEU A 180 -17.71 -10.39 -8.01
N GLU A 181 -17.11 -10.63 -6.85
CA GLU A 181 -17.84 -10.55 -5.55
C GLU A 181 -18.41 -9.15 -5.29
N VAL A 182 -17.71 -8.10 -5.75
CA VAL A 182 -18.16 -6.71 -5.57
C VAL A 182 -19.07 -6.24 -6.70
N ILE A 183 -18.68 -6.53 -7.95
CA ILE A 183 -19.31 -6.00 -9.17
C ILE A 183 -20.54 -6.86 -9.55
N GLY A 184 -20.55 -8.11 -9.13
CA GLY A 184 -21.51 -9.12 -9.56
C GLY A 184 -21.15 -9.77 -10.89
N ALA A 185 -21.63 -11.01 -11.06
CA ALA A 185 -21.58 -11.68 -12.35
C ALA A 185 -22.60 -11.01 -13.28
N LYS A 186 -22.15 -10.62 -14.48
CA LYS A 186 -23.07 -10.22 -15.54
C LYS A 186 -23.63 -11.50 -16.13
N LEU A 187 -24.93 -11.73 -15.97
CA LEU A 187 -25.68 -12.82 -16.61
C LEU A 187 -25.84 -12.55 -18.12
#